data_2432f60d071a45f2da6c77b1e76a4d63
#
_entry.id   2432f60d071a45f2da6c77b1e76a4d63
#
_cell.length_a   1.000
_cell.length_b   1.000
_cell.length_c   1.000
_cell.angle_alpha   90.00
_cell.angle_beta   90.00
_cell.angle_gamma   90.00
#
_symmetry.space_group_name_H-M   'P 1'
#
loop_
_entity.id
_entity.type
_entity.pdbx_description
1 polymer ?
#
loop_
_entity_poly.entity_id
_entity_poly.type
_entity_poly.pdbx_seq_one_letter_code
_entity_poly.pdbx_strand_id
1 'polypeptide(L)'
;MMKYKVFGTFYLPRKRNAHGNLTLDLSKHAIQEFWVGVNEYHDNLSNAVGCYIFGVEHGETINPWYIGQAKQDFKRECFAHHKREIYRTVMNDVGRGKPLLIFVARLIHADKFKGNLAKDEAKFVENKLIHSALIRNPSLKNVRSTKFLREVQIPGFLQIGPGQPSAGAKLLKKTLGLE
;
A
#
# COMPACT_ATOMS: atom_id res chain seq x y z
N MET A 1 8.52 -11.17 -19.66
CA MET A 1 8.38 -9.90 -18.90
C MET A 1 7.38 -10.09 -17.77
N MET A 2 7.71 -9.67 -16.54
CA MET A 2 6.80 -9.69 -15.40
C MET A 2 5.85 -8.51 -15.51
N LYS A 3 4.54 -8.74 -15.43
CA LYS A 3 3.53 -7.67 -15.51
C LYS A 3 2.75 -7.56 -14.22
N TYR A 4 2.52 -6.33 -13.78
CA TYR A 4 1.64 -5.98 -12.67
C TYR A 4 0.58 -4.99 -13.14
N LYS A 5 -0.61 -5.07 -12.56
CA LYS A 5 -1.71 -4.13 -12.81
C LYS A 5 -2.23 -3.59 -11.49
N VAL A 6 -2.54 -2.31 -11.48
CA VAL A 6 -3.07 -1.62 -10.29
C VAL A 6 -4.60 -1.67 -10.33
N PHE A 7 -5.20 -1.99 -9.19
CA PHE A 7 -6.65 -2.06 -9.00
C PHE A 7 -7.06 -1.28 -7.76
N GLY A 8 -8.18 -0.65 -7.82
CA GLY A 8 -8.77 0.11 -6.70
C GLY A 8 -8.85 1.59 -7.01
N THR A 9 -9.34 2.35 -6.09
CA THR A 9 -9.35 2.27 -4.63
C THR A 9 -10.52 1.45 -4.07
N PHE A 10 -10.27 0.62 -3.06
CA PHE A 10 -11.30 -0.13 -2.35
C PHE A 10 -11.39 0.35 -0.91
N TYR A 11 -12.47 1.06 -0.56
CA TYR A 11 -12.65 1.61 0.77
C TYR A 11 -12.95 0.52 1.80
N LEU A 12 -12.25 0.60 2.93
CA LEU A 12 -12.48 -0.32 4.04
C LEU A 12 -13.82 -0.03 4.72
N PRO A 13 -14.53 -1.07 5.17
CA PRO A 13 -15.80 -0.91 5.85
C PRO A 13 -15.65 -0.16 7.17
N ARG A 14 -16.63 0.69 7.48
CA ARG A 14 -16.67 1.50 8.70
C ARG A 14 -18.03 1.39 9.37
N LYS A 15 -18.01 1.50 10.69
CA LYS A 15 -19.24 1.58 11.51
C LYS A 15 -19.16 2.72 12.51
N ARG A 16 -20.28 3.16 13.01
CA ARG A 16 -20.33 4.08 14.14
C ARG A 16 -20.13 3.32 15.44
N ASN A 17 -19.25 3.83 16.29
CA ASN A 17 -19.10 3.33 17.67
C ASN A 17 -20.21 3.87 18.58
N ALA A 18 -20.20 3.49 19.87
CA ALA A 18 -21.18 3.94 20.87
C ALA A 18 -21.22 5.47 21.06
N HIS A 19 -20.13 6.18 20.71
CA HIS A 19 -20.03 7.64 20.78
C HIS A 19 -20.34 8.33 19.44
N GLY A 20 -20.86 7.59 18.44
CA GLY A 20 -21.22 8.11 17.12
C GLY A 20 -20.05 8.33 16.17
N ASN A 21 -18.82 8.07 16.56
CA ASN A 21 -17.62 8.23 15.74
C ASN A 21 -17.49 7.08 14.72
N LEU A 22 -17.08 7.42 13.48
CA LEU A 22 -16.77 6.42 12.46
C LEU A 22 -15.46 5.70 12.77
N THR A 23 -15.54 4.38 12.93
CA THR A 23 -14.40 3.50 13.16
C THR A 23 -14.35 2.41 12.10
N LEU A 24 -13.20 1.73 11.94
CA LEU A 24 -13.09 0.57 11.07
C LEU A 24 -14.01 -0.56 11.55
N ASP A 25 -14.77 -1.12 10.63
CA ASP A 25 -15.47 -2.40 10.86
C ASP A 25 -14.65 -3.54 10.27
N LEU A 26 -13.90 -4.22 11.11
CA LEU A 26 -13.08 -5.38 10.75
C LEU A 26 -13.72 -6.68 11.26
N SER A 27 -15.05 -6.72 11.40
CA SER A 27 -15.80 -7.94 11.68
C SER A 27 -15.70 -8.92 10.50
N LYS A 28 -15.89 -10.20 10.78
CA LYS A 28 -15.84 -11.25 9.75
C LYS A 28 -16.83 -10.96 8.60
N HIS A 29 -18.03 -10.51 8.93
CA HIS A 29 -19.06 -10.17 7.96
C HIS A 29 -18.65 -9.00 7.07
N ALA A 30 -18.22 -7.87 7.67
CA ALA A 30 -17.80 -6.69 6.92
C ALA A 30 -16.60 -6.96 5.99
N ILE A 31 -15.64 -7.78 6.45
CA ILE A 31 -14.51 -8.22 5.60
C ILE A 31 -15.00 -9.11 4.45
N GLN A 32 -15.97 -9.98 4.69
CA GLN A 32 -16.53 -10.82 3.63
C GLN A 32 -17.24 -9.98 2.56
N GLU A 33 -18.05 -9.01 2.94
CA GLU A 33 -18.72 -8.08 2.02
C GLU A 33 -17.71 -7.23 1.24
N PHE A 34 -16.65 -6.76 1.91
CA PHE A 34 -15.56 -6.07 1.23
C PHE A 34 -14.97 -6.91 0.09
N TRP A 35 -14.72 -8.21 0.32
CA TRP A 35 -14.18 -9.08 -0.72
C TRP A 35 -15.18 -9.41 -1.82
N VAL A 36 -16.47 -9.43 -1.53
CA VAL A 36 -17.53 -9.53 -2.55
C VAL A 36 -17.43 -8.33 -3.48
N GLY A 37 -17.41 -7.10 -2.96
CA GLY A 37 -17.29 -5.88 -3.76
C GLY A 37 -15.97 -5.80 -4.56
N VAL A 38 -14.86 -6.28 -4.01
CA VAL A 38 -13.58 -6.37 -4.74
C VAL A 38 -13.69 -7.31 -5.95
N ASN A 39 -14.36 -8.45 -5.79
CA ASN A 39 -14.54 -9.43 -6.88
C ASN A 39 -15.61 -9.01 -7.88
N GLU A 40 -16.61 -8.23 -7.48
CA GLU A 40 -17.57 -7.60 -8.42
C GLU A 40 -16.87 -6.58 -9.34
N TYR A 41 -15.87 -5.83 -8.78
CA TYR A 41 -15.09 -4.90 -9.58
C TYR A 41 -14.16 -5.63 -10.59
N HIS A 42 -13.54 -6.73 -10.18
CA HIS A 42 -12.72 -7.57 -11.05
C HIS A 42 -12.71 -9.01 -10.53
N ASP A 43 -13.19 -9.92 -11.37
CA ASP A 43 -13.31 -11.33 -11.02
C ASP A 43 -11.99 -11.91 -10.49
N ASN A 44 -12.08 -12.66 -9.41
CA ASN A 44 -10.96 -13.32 -8.77
C ASN A 44 -9.83 -12.42 -8.20
N LEU A 45 -10.01 -11.11 -8.12
CA LEU A 45 -8.98 -10.21 -7.62
C LEU A 45 -8.60 -10.52 -6.15
N SER A 46 -9.55 -10.96 -5.34
CA SER A 46 -9.29 -11.37 -3.95
C SER A 46 -8.29 -12.53 -3.82
N ASN A 47 -8.22 -13.41 -4.82
CA ASN A 47 -7.31 -14.57 -4.89
C ASN A 47 -6.00 -14.27 -5.62
N ALA A 48 -5.82 -13.03 -6.09
CA ALA A 48 -4.59 -12.64 -6.74
C ALA A 48 -3.43 -12.48 -5.75
N VAL A 49 -2.21 -12.57 -6.26
CA VAL A 49 -0.97 -12.32 -5.53
C VAL A 49 -0.34 -11.00 -5.97
N GLY A 50 0.46 -10.40 -5.12
CA GLY A 50 1.13 -9.14 -5.43
C GLY A 50 1.46 -8.32 -4.20
N CYS A 51 1.39 -7.00 -4.35
CA CYS A 51 1.53 -6.06 -3.24
C CYS A 51 0.23 -5.27 -3.05
N TYR A 52 0.04 -4.75 -1.85
CA TYR A 52 -1.09 -3.87 -1.56
C TYR A 52 -0.65 -2.68 -0.73
N ILE A 53 -1.34 -1.58 -0.92
CA ILE A 53 -1.13 -0.32 -0.22
C ILE A 53 -2.35 -0.06 0.65
N PHE A 54 -2.15 0.08 1.96
CA PHE A 54 -3.12 0.68 2.85
C PHE A 54 -2.89 2.18 2.89
N GLY A 55 -3.90 2.93 2.55
CA GLY A 55 -3.89 4.39 2.53
C GLY A 55 -5.09 5.00 3.23
N VAL A 56 -4.99 6.29 3.52
CA VAL A 56 -6.11 7.10 4.02
C VAL A 56 -6.30 8.29 3.10
N GLU A 57 -7.52 8.42 2.58
CA GLU A 57 -7.92 9.54 1.74
C GLU A 57 -8.39 10.72 2.57
N HIS A 58 -7.87 11.90 2.26
CA HIS A 58 -8.30 13.19 2.77
C HIS A 58 -8.54 14.16 1.59
N GLY A 59 -9.80 14.49 1.34
CA GLY A 59 -10.17 15.24 0.13
C GLY A 59 -9.77 14.46 -1.12
N GLU A 60 -8.98 15.06 -1.99
CA GLU A 60 -8.49 14.42 -3.22
C GLU A 60 -7.13 13.72 -3.06
N THR A 61 -6.57 13.69 -1.85
CA THR A 61 -5.24 13.14 -1.60
C THR A 61 -5.31 11.83 -0.84
N ILE A 62 -4.61 10.82 -1.33
CA ILE A 62 -4.40 9.56 -0.64
C ILE A 62 -2.98 9.53 -0.07
N ASN A 63 -2.86 9.40 1.26
CA ASN A 63 -1.59 9.18 1.93
C ASN A 63 -1.38 7.68 2.18
N PRO A 64 -0.28 7.09 1.70
CA PRO A 64 0.06 5.70 2.00
C PRO A 64 0.52 5.58 3.45
N TRP A 65 0.06 4.55 4.16
CA TRP A 65 0.41 4.29 5.55
C TRP A 65 1.07 2.95 5.77
N TYR A 66 0.81 1.99 4.90
CA TYR A 66 1.42 0.66 4.98
C TYR A 66 1.46 0.00 3.60
N ILE A 67 2.55 -0.69 3.30
CA ILE A 67 2.72 -1.54 2.13
C ILE A 67 2.88 -2.98 2.59
N GLY A 68 2.16 -3.89 1.96
CA GLY A 68 2.29 -5.32 2.25
C GLY A 68 2.42 -6.15 0.98
N GLN A 69 2.94 -7.36 1.13
CA GLN A 69 2.96 -8.35 0.07
C GLN A 69 1.99 -9.49 0.38
N ALA A 70 1.30 -9.98 -0.64
CA ALA A 70 0.45 -11.15 -0.61
C ALA A 70 1.05 -12.22 -1.54
N LYS A 71 1.68 -13.24 -0.95
CA LYS A 71 2.35 -14.30 -1.69
C LYS A 71 1.43 -15.42 -2.10
N GLN A 72 0.37 -15.65 -1.33
CA GLN A 72 -0.64 -16.66 -1.60
C GLN A 72 -1.90 -16.04 -2.21
N ASP A 73 -2.50 -15.09 -1.53
CA ASP A 73 -3.62 -14.30 -2.03
C ASP A 73 -3.86 -13.05 -1.15
N PHE A 74 -4.53 -12.03 -1.72
CA PHE A 74 -4.87 -10.81 -0.99
C PHE A 74 -5.84 -11.08 0.16
N LYS A 75 -6.80 -11.98 -0.04
CA LYS A 75 -7.83 -12.27 0.95
C LYS A 75 -7.27 -12.77 2.28
N ARG A 76 -6.23 -13.58 2.25
CA ARG A 76 -5.55 -14.08 3.45
C ARG A 76 -4.66 -13.04 4.10
N GLU A 77 -3.93 -12.27 3.29
CA GLU A 77 -2.87 -11.39 3.78
C GLU A 77 -3.38 -10.04 4.28
N CYS A 78 -4.32 -9.40 3.57
CA CYS A 78 -4.68 -8.02 3.85
C CYS A 78 -5.34 -7.82 5.21
N PHE A 79 -6.07 -8.82 5.72
CA PHE A 79 -6.75 -8.74 7.01
C PHE A 79 -6.19 -9.72 8.05
N ALA A 80 -4.95 -10.19 7.90
CA ALA A 80 -4.25 -10.91 8.95
C ALA A 80 -4.22 -10.07 10.24
N HIS A 81 -4.21 -10.73 11.42
CA HIS A 81 -4.38 -10.06 12.72
C HIS A 81 -3.49 -8.81 12.87
N HIS A 82 -2.19 -8.95 12.63
CA HIS A 82 -1.24 -7.83 12.76
C HIS A 82 -1.50 -6.68 11.76
N LYS A 83 -2.12 -6.95 10.59
CA LYS A 83 -2.49 -5.90 9.64
C LYS A 83 -3.67 -5.09 10.15
N ARG A 84 -4.67 -5.76 10.72
CA ARG A 84 -5.82 -5.08 11.33
C ARG A 84 -5.37 -4.14 12.45
N GLU A 85 -4.38 -4.53 13.25
CA GLU A 85 -3.82 -3.66 14.29
C GLU A 85 -3.11 -2.43 13.70
N ILE A 86 -2.33 -2.60 12.63
CA ILE A 86 -1.73 -1.47 11.90
C ILE A 86 -2.82 -0.50 11.42
N TYR A 87 -3.89 -1.03 10.80
CA TYR A 87 -4.96 -0.18 10.27
C TYR A 87 -5.68 0.59 11.38
N ARG A 88 -5.97 -0.06 12.52
CA ARG A 88 -6.55 0.59 13.70
C ARG A 88 -5.64 1.68 14.27
N THR A 89 -4.36 1.38 14.44
CA THR A 89 -3.38 2.35 14.93
C THR A 89 -3.33 3.57 14.03
N VAL A 90 -3.23 3.38 12.71
CA VAL A 90 -3.23 4.49 11.76
C VAL A 90 -4.50 5.31 11.85
N MET A 91 -5.68 4.68 11.90
CA MET A 91 -6.94 5.42 11.98
C MET A 91 -7.10 6.18 13.29
N ASN A 92 -6.56 5.66 14.40
CA ASN A 92 -6.52 6.38 15.67
C ASN A 92 -5.56 7.58 15.61
N ASP A 93 -4.37 7.41 15.02
CA ASP A 93 -3.37 8.48 14.89
C ASP A 93 -3.86 9.60 13.95
N VAL A 94 -4.53 9.25 12.87
CA VAL A 94 -5.03 10.19 11.85
C VAL A 94 -6.34 10.86 12.26
N GLY A 95 -7.17 10.18 13.02
CA GLY A 95 -8.45 10.64 13.57
C GLY A 95 -9.59 10.79 12.56
N ARG A 96 -9.31 11.05 11.28
CA ARG A 96 -10.30 11.27 10.21
C ARG A 96 -9.78 10.78 8.85
N GLY A 97 -10.66 10.74 7.84
CA GLY A 97 -10.32 10.29 6.49
C GLY A 97 -10.98 8.96 6.15
N LYS A 98 -10.84 8.52 4.90
CA LYS A 98 -11.42 7.28 4.39
C LYS A 98 -10.30 6.25 4.19
N PRO A 99 -10.24 5.19 5.00
CA PRO A 99 -9.27 4.12 4.85
C PRO A 99 -9.60 3.28 3.61
N LEU A 100 -8.56 2.91 2.87
CA LEU A 100 -8.70 2.15 1.63
C LEU A 100 -7.52 1.20 1.38
N LEU A 101 -7.74 0.24 0.48
CA LEU A 101 -6.71 -0.60 -0.12
C LEU A 101 -6.59 -0.33 -1.62
N ILE A 102 -5.35 -0.37 -2.10
CA ILE A 102 -5.00 -0.41 -3.53
C ILE A 102 -4.22 -1.71 -3.75
N PHE A 103 -4.57 -2.48 -4.77
CA PHE A 103 -3.88 -3.72 -5.10
C PHE A 103 -2.98 -3.56 -6.31
N VAL A 104 -1.78 -4.10 -6.24
CA VAL A 104 -0.79 -4.20 -7.32
C VAL A 104 -0.62 -5.68 -7.62
N ALA A 105 -1.52 -6.21 -8.44
CA ALA A 105 -1.65 -7.64 -8.69
C ALA A 105 -0.72 -8.12 -9.81
N ARG A 106 -0.11 -9.29 -9.61
CA ARG A 106 0.76 -9.97 -10.56
C ARG A 106 -0.07 -10.68 -11.64
N LEU A 107 0.17 -10.36 -12.92
CA LEU A 107 -0.50 -10.98 -14.05
C LEU A 107 0.37 -12.08 -14.68
N ILE A 108 -0.25 -13.13 -15.22
CA ILE A 108 0.38 -14.13 -16.11
C ILE A 108 0.24 -13.67 -17.56
N HIS A 109 -0.99 -13.42 -17.97
CA HIS A 109 -1.40 -12.88 -19.26
C HIS A 109 -2.48 -11.83 -19.05
N ALA A 110 -2.99 -11.22 -20.14
CA ALA A 110 -4.05 -10.23 -20.08
C ALA A 110 -5.12 -10.63 -19.06
N ASP A 111 -5.20 -9.87 -17.96
CA ASP A 111 -6.16 -9.96 -16.86
C ASP A 111 -6.25 -11.33 -16.11
N LYS A 112 -5.32 -12.26 -16.33
CA LYS A 112 -5.22 -13.50 -15.55
C LYS A 112 -4.17 -13.35 -14.46
N PHE A 113 -4.57 -13.61 -13.22
CA PHE A 113 -3.69 -13.51 -12.05
C PHE A 113 -2.78 -14.73 -11.91
N LYS A 114 -1.57 -14.51 -11.38
CA LYS A 114 -0.66 -15.58 -10.98
C LYS A 114 -1.05 -16.10 -9.61
N GLY A 115 -1.09 -17.42 -9.44
CA GLY A 115 -1.46 -18.06 -8.15
C GLY A 115 -0.39 -17.99 -7.07
N ASN A 116 0.90 -17.90 -7.44
CA ASN A 116 2.01 -17.81 -6.49
C ASN A 116 3.03 -16.77 -6.92
N LEU A 117 3.61 -16.07 -5.93
CA LEU A 117 4.61 -15.03 -6.14
C LEU A 117 5.97 -15.51 -5.60
N ALA A 118 7.01 -15.43 -6.42
CA ALA A 118 8.37 -15.73 -5.97
C ALA A 118 8.80 -14.73 -4.88
N LYS A 119 9.54 -15.22 -3.87
CA LYS A 119 9.92 -14.40 -2.70
C LYS A 119 10.69 -13.15 -3.10
N ASP A 120 11.64 -13.27 -4.00
CA ASP A 120 12.51 -12.14 -4.40
C ASP A 120 11.76 -11.16 -5.30
N GLU A 121 10.86 -11.66 -6.18
CA GLU A 121 9.98 -10.82 -6.99
C GLU A 121 9.05 -9.97 -6.09
N ALA A 122 8.39 -10.63 -5.12
CA ALA A 122 7.53 -9.95 -4.17
C ALA A 122 8.27 -8.87 -3.38
N LYS A 123 9.46 -9.23 -2.86
CA LYS A 123 10.30 -8.32 -2.08
C LYS A 123 10.79 -7.13 -2.90
N PHE A 124 11.18 -7.35 -4.16
CA PHE A 124 11.60 -6.27 -5.04
C PHE A 124 10.48 -5.23 -5.24
N VAL A 125 9.27 -5.70 -5.60
CA VAL A 125 8.13 -4.81 -5.83
C VAL A 125 7.74 -4.09 -4.53
N GLU A 126 7.64 -4.83 -3.41
CA GLU A 126 7.34 -4.24 -2.10
C GLU A 126 8.34 -3.14 -1.74
N ASN A 127 9.64 -3.38 -1.87
CA ASN A 127 10.67 -2.40 -1.54
C ASN A 127 10.58 -1.14 -2.42
N LYS A 128 10.28 -1.27 -3.70
CA LYS A 128 10.06 -0.12 -4.61
C LYS A 128 8.86 0.72 -4.16
N LEU A 129 7.76 0.07 -3.82
CA LEU A 129 6.56 0.74 -3.31
C LEU A 129 6.81 1.41 -1.96
N ILE A 130 7.51 0.74 -1.03
CA ILE A 130 7.90 1.30 0.27
C ILE A 130 8.76 2.54 0.08
N HIS A 131 9.76 2.51 -0.80
CA HIS A 131 10.60 3.68 -1.08
C HIS A 131 9.76 4.87 -1.55
N SER A 132 8.90 4.67 -2.54
CA SER A 132 8.03 5.74 -3.06
C SER A 132 7.06 6.26 -1.98
N ALA A 133 6.51 5.34 -1.17
CA ALA A 133 5.59 5.69 -0.09
C ALA A 133 6.27 6.49 1.04
N LEU A 134 7.53 6.17 1.38
CA LEU A 134 8.29 6.90 2.40
C LEU A 134 8.58 8.35 2.00
N ILE A 135 8.83 8.61 0.72
CA ILE A 135 8.98 9.97 0.20
C ILE A 135 7.70 10.77 0.43
N ARG A 136 6.55 10.14 0.24
CA ARG A 136 5.23 10.76 0.42
C ARG A 136 4.81 10.86 1.88
N ASN A 137 5.08 9.82 2.67
CA ASN A 137 4.73 9.74 4.09
C ASN A 137 5.89 9.17 4.92
N PRO A 138 6.71 10.01 5.55
CA PRO A 138 7.80 9.56 6.44
C PRO A 138 7.32 8.72 7.63
N SER A 139 6.04 8.85 8.03
CA SER A 139 5.41 8.11 9.13
C SER A 139 4.87 6.73 8.72
N LEU A 140 5.21 6.24 7.51
CA LEU A 140 4.82 4.92 7.02
C LEU A 140 5.09 3.83 8.07
N LYS A 141 4.12 2.98 8.34
CA LYS A 141 4.18 1.97 9.43
C LYS A 141 4.99 0.72 9.08
N ASN A 142 5.60 0.65 7.91
CA ASN A 142 6.55 -0.41 7.57
C ASN A 142 7.80 -0.31 8.45
N VAL A 143 8.11 -1.37 9.19
CA VAL A 143 9.34 -1.47 10.02
C VAL A 143 10.45 -2.17 9.25
N ARG A 144 10.13 -3.30 8.60
CA ARG A 144 11.09 -4.07 7.81
C ARG A 144 11.39 -3.35 6.50
N SER A 145 12.64 -3.45 6.05
CA SER A 145 13.15 -2.86 4.80
C SER A 145 13.14 -1.32 4.74
N THR A 146 12.83 -0.64 5.85
CA THR A 146 12.80 0.83 5.90
C THR A 146 14.04 1.43 6.57
N LYS A 147 14.80 0.65 7.35
CA LYS A 147 15.95 1.15 8.10
C LYS A 147 16.95 1.88 7.17
N PHE A 148 17.48 1.19 6.17
CA PHE A 148 18.42 1.81 5.23
C PHE A 148 17.79 2.93 4.41
N LEU A 149 16.51 2.82 4.03
CA LEU A 149 15.80 3.87 3.31
C LEU A 149 15.60 5.13 4.14
N ARG A 150 15.60 5.02 5.48
CA ARG A 150 15.52 6.16 6.41
C ARG A 150 16.90 6.70 6.78
N GLU A 151 17.91 5.84 6.86
CA GLU A 151 19.26 6.19 7.29
C GLU A 151 20.15 6.64 6.14
N VAL A 152 19.99 6.07 4.94
CA VAL A 152 20.78 6.43 3.76
C VAL A 152 20.12 7.60 3.04
N GLN A 153 20.81 8.71 2.97
CA GLN A 153 20.37 9.91 2.28
C GLN A 153 21.36 10.31 1.20
N ILE A 154 20.86 10.58 0.01
CA ILE A 154 21.56 11.34 -1.02
C ILE A 154 20.75 12.62 -1.18
N PRO A 155 21.23 13.76 -0.62
CA PRO A 155 20.46 15.00 -0.56
C PRO A 155 19.93 15.41 -1.94
N GLY A 156 18.61 15.61 -2.01
CA GLY A 156 17.92 15.96 -3.24
C GLY A 156 17.69 14.81 -4.24
N PHE A 157 18.16 13.59 -3.94
CA PHE A 157 17.93 12.38 -4.76
C PHE A 157 17.24 11.26 -3.99
N LEU A 158 17.88 10.76 -2.92
CA LEU A 158 17.28 9.81 -1.96
C LEU A 158 17.15 10.52 -0.62
N GLN A 159 16.05 11.23 -0.42
CA GLN A 159 15.81 12.02 0.77
C GLN A 159 14.37 11.85 1.23
N ILE A 160 14.19 11.59 2.53
CA ILE A 160 12.89 11.61 3.19
C ILE A 160 12.69 13.01 3.79
N GLY A 161 11.66 13.71 3.36
CA GLY A 161 11.35 15.06 3.85
C GLY A 161 11.75 16.19 2.91
N PRO A 162 11.47 17.45 3.30
CA PRO A 162 11.73 18.62 2.45
C PRO A 162 13.21 18.89 2.28
N GLY A 163 13.64 19.28 1.10
CA GLY A 163 14.98 19.68 0.78
C GLY A 163 15.11 20.09 -0.67
N GLN A 164 15.90 21.12 -0.94
CA GLN A 164 16.18 21.56 -2.31
C GLN A 164 17.28 20.67 -2.91
N PRO A 165 17.07 20.10 -4.11
CA PRO A 165 18.09 19.30 -4.76
C PRO A 165 19.29 20.16 -5.18
N SER A 166 20.49 19.71 -4.86
CA SER A 166 21.73 20.31 -5.37
C SER A 166 21.83 20.18 -6.90
N ALA A 167 22.73 20.94 -7.51
CA ALA A 167 22.99 20.83 -8.96
C ALA A 167 23.38 19.40 -9.36
N GLY A 168 24.21 18.74 -8.55
CA GLY A 168 24.59 17.32 -8.76
C GLY A 168 23.40 16.37 -8.65
N ALA A 169 22.48 16.59 -7.70
CA ALA A 169 21.28 15.77 -7.57
C ALA A 169 20.32 15.96 -8.76
N LYS A 170 20.19 17.19 -9.26
CA LYS A 170 19.40 17.47 -10.47
C LYS A 170 20.03 16.77 -11.69
N LEU A 171 21.35 16.88 -11.87
CA LEU A 171 22.04 16.16 -12.94
C LEU A 171 21.84 14.65 -12.85
N LEU A 172 21.96 14.06 -11.66
CA LEU A 172 21.73 12.63 -11.46
C LEU A 172 20.30 12.23 -11.81
N LYS A 173 19.29 12.99 -11.39
CA LYS A 173 17.88 12.74 -11.76
C LYS A 173 17.69 12.76 -13.26
N LYS A 174 18.21 13.79 -13.94
CA LYS A 174 18.14 13.91 -15.39
C LYS A 174 18.82 12.73 -16.10
N THR A 175 20.02 12.34 -15.64
CA THR A 175 20.76 11.19 -16.18
C THR A 175 19.99 9.88 -16.05
N LEU A 176 19.22 9.73 -14.97
CA LEU A 176 18.41 8.53 -14.69
C LEU A 176 16.97 8.61 -15.23
N GLY A 177 16.60 9.71 -15.93
CA GLY A 177 15.26 9.90 -16.45
C GLY A 177 14.16 9.98 -15.37
N LEU A 178 14.46 10.60 -14.23
CA LEU A 178 13.58 10.73 -13.06
C LEU A 178 13.01 12.16 -12.89
N GLU A 179 13.06 12.97 -13.94
CA GLU A 179 12.43 14.30 -13.97
C GLU A 179 10.99 14.23 -14.47
#